data_e887324ac1c7d9e831c8dbe534b58bae
#
_entry.id   e887324ac1c7d9e831c8dbe534b58bae
#
_cell.length_a   1.000
_cell.length_b   1.000
_cell.length_c   1.000
_cell.angle_alpha   90.00
_cell.angle_beta   90.00
_cell.angle_gamma   90.00
#
_symmetry.space_group_name_H-M   'P 1'
#
loop_
_entity.id
_entity.type
_entity.pdbx_description
1 polymer ?
#
loop_
_entity_poly.entity_id
_entity_poly.type
_entity_poly.pdbx_seq_one_letter_code
_entity_poly.pdbx_strand_id
1 'polypeptide(L)'
;MKKLFIALALLIFATPVLAETWIEVGWDRNRNSIMLDTDSIKRSNGTAFYNVKLPPIKEGGEFAIVGSTMDCAGHSGRRWHKALEFTTYRQDGIQLDHWYNPKDEWQPVYPGSTAYTISDFVCPRRVK
;
A
#
# COMPACT_ATOMS: atom_id res chain seq x y z
N MET A 1 -14.47 -40.27 -4.38
CA MET A 1 -13.60 -39.83 -3.28
C MET A 1 -12.42 -39.00 -3.74
N LYS A 2 -11.69 -39.39 -4.77
CA LYS A 2 -10.53 -38.59 -5.25
C LYS A 2 -10.91 -37.20 -5.76
N LYS A 3 -12.11 -37.02 -6.34
CA LYS A 3 -12.57 -35.69 -6.81
C LYS A 3 -12.87 -34.70 -5.70
N LEU A 4 -13.27 -35.19 -4.52
CA LEU A 4 -13.54 -34.34 -3.35
C LEU A 4 -12.27 -33.78 -2.75
N PHE A 5 -11.19 -34.55 -2.74
CA PHE A 5 -9.88 -34.09 -2.24
C PHE A 5 -9.28 -32.97 -3.11
N ILE A 6 -9.43 -33.07 -4.43
CA ILE A 6 -8.93 -32.06 -5.37
C ILE A 6 -9.70 -30.75 -5.21
N ALA A 7 -11.01 -30.80 -5.02
CA ALA A 7 -11.84 -29.61 -4.81
C ALA A 7 -11.50 -28.90 -3.49
N LEU A 8 -11.22 -29.64 -2.42
CA LEU A 8 -10.81 -29.08 -1.13
C LEU A 8 -9.44 -28.40 -1.22
N ALA A 9 -8.50 -28.99 -1.93
CA ALA A 9 -7.17 -28.41 -2.12
C ALA A 9 -7.25 -27.08 -2.87
N LEU A 10 -8.09 -26.98 -3.89
CA LEU A 10 -8.29 -25.74 -4.62
C LEU A 10 -8.88 -24.62 -3.76
N LEU A 11 -9.81 -24.94 -2.87
CA LEU A 11 -10.40 -23.98 -1.93
C LEU A 11 -9.37 -23.47 -0.92
N ILE A 12 -8.45 -24.29 -0.46
CA ILE A 12 -7.40 -23.91 0.48
C ILE A 12 -6.42 -22.93 -0.19
N PHE A 13 -6.08 -23.13 -1.46
CA PHE A 13 -5.18 -22.23 -2.19
C PHE A 13 -5.82 -20.89 -2.57
N ALA A 14 -7.12 -20.82 -2.72
CA ALA A 14 -7.83 -19.58 -3.05
C ALA A 14 -7.94 -18.63 -1.86
N THR A 15 -7.99 -19.14 -0.62
CA THR A 15 -8.24 -18.36 0.58
C THR A 15 -7.13 -17.35 0.93
N PRO A 16 -5.82 -17.70 0.86
CA PRO A 16 -4.74 -16.75 1.23
C PRO A 16 -4.61 -15.53 0.31
N VAL A 17 -5.06 -15.63 -0.94
CA VAL A 17 -4.92 -14.55 -1.94
C VAL A 17 -5.80 -13.34 -1.61
N LEU A 18 -6.83 -13.53 -0.79
CA LEU A 18 -7.82 -12.50 -0.47
C LEU A 18 -7.56 -11.80 0.87
N ALA A 19 -6.52 -12.21 1.61
CA ALA A 19 -6.22 -11.65 2.93
C ALA A 19 -5.42 -10.35 2.80
N GLU A 20 -6.12 -9.23 2.70
CA GLU A 20 -5.55 -7.89 2.77
C GLU A 20 -5.95 -7.26 4.10
N THR A 21 -5.00 -6.62 4.77
CA THR A 21 -5.26 -5.93 6.03
C THR A 21 -5.03 -4.44 5.85
N TRP A 22 -6.12 -3.71 5.67
CA TRP A 22 -6.10 -2.27 5.50
C TRP A 22 -6.27 -1.55 6.83
N ILE A 23 -5.34 -0.65 7.15
CA ILE A 23 -5.43 0.22 8.31
C ILE A 23 -5.43 1.68 7.87
N GLU A 24 -6.16 2.53 8.62
CA GLU A 24 -6.20 3.95 8.33
C GLU A 24 -4.90 4.62 8.77
N VAL A 25 -4.27 5.38 7.88
CA VAL A 25 -3.00 6.08 8.14
C VAL A 25 -3.10 7.59 7.94
N GLY A 26 -4.20 8.07 7.43
CA GLY A 26 -4.43 9.50 7.21
C GLY A 26 -5.74 9.76 6.51
N TRP A 27 -5.96 10.99 6.12
CA TRP A 27 -7.15 11.44 5.43
C TRP A 27 -6.78 12.37 4.29
N ASP A 28 -7.61 12.40 3.24
CA ASP A 28 -7.52 13.40 2.19
C ASP A 28 -8.18 14.72 2.65
N ARG A 29 -8.27 15.68 1.73
CA ARG A 29 -8.87 17.00 2.02
C ARG A 29 -10.36 16.91 2.38
N ASN A 30 -11.05 15.88 1.92
CA ASN A 30 -12.46 15.64 2.18
C ASN A 30 -12.70 14.71 3.37
N ARG A 31 -11.65 14.41 4.14
CA ARG A 31 -11.66 13.52 5.30
C ARG A 31 -11.99 12.06 4.95
N ASN A 32 -11.71 11.64 3.73
CA ASN A 32 -11.80 10.24 3.34
C ASN A 32 -10.50 9.53 3.72
N SER A 33 -10.63 8.32 4.25
CA SER A 33 -9.49 7.58 4.79
C SER A 33 -8.49 7.18 3.72
N ILE A 34 -7.21 7.39 4.00
CA ILE A 34 -6.09 6.80 3.26
C ILE A 34 -5.68 5.55 4.04
N MET A 35 -5.56 4.41 3.35
CA MET A 35 -5.36 3.12 3.97
C MET A 35 -4.03 2.51 3.55
N LEU A 36 -3.36 1.84 4.48
CA LEU A 36 -2.14 1.06 4.24
C LEU A 36 -2.46 -0.42 4.35
N ASP A 37 -2.03 -1.22 3.37
CA ASP A 37 -2.10 -2.68 3.46
C ASP A 37 -0.87 -3.20 4.21
N THR A 38 -1.06 -3.59 5.47
CA THR A 38 0.03 -4.08 6.30
C THR A 38 0.58 -5.42 5.82
N ASP A 39 -0.22 -6.22 5.11
CA ASP A 39 0.24 -7.50 4.55
C ASP A 39 1.08 -7.31 3.28
N SER A 40 1.05 -6.13 2.68
CA SER A 40 1.85 -5.83 1.50
C SER A 40 3.29 -5.39 1.83
N ILE A 41 3.58 -5.12 3.09
CA ILE A 41 4.87 -4.56 3.49
C ILE A 41 5.99 -5.58 3.28
N LYS A 42 6.99 -5.19 2.49
CA LYS A 42 8.19 -5.98 2.24
C LYS A 42 9.41 -5.09 2.46
N ARG A 43 10.37 -5.60 3.24
CA ARG A 43 11.59 -4.85 3.56
C ARG A 43 12.80 -5.53 2.95
N SER A 44 13.71 -4.73 2.40
CA SER A 44 14.96 -5.21 1.82
C SER A 44 16.01 -4.09 1.87
N ASN A 45 17.13 -4.34 2.53
CA ASN A 45 18.30 -3.45 2.53
C ASN A 45 17.98 -1.97 2.88
N GLY A 46 17.19 -1.78 3.94
CA GLY A 46 16.83 -0.42 4.40
C GLY A 46 15.71 0.24 3.61
N THR A 47 15.11 -0.48 2.67
CA THR A 47 14.00 0.00 1.86
C THR A 47 12.75 -0.83 2.16
N ALA A 48 11.60 -0.18 2.21
CA ALA A 48 10.31 -0.85 2.35
C ALA A 48 9.48 -0.64 1.09
N PHE A 49 8.71 -1.66 0.72
CA PHE A 49 7.70 -1.62 -0.36
C PHE A 49 6.34 -1.89 0.27
N TYR A 50 5.32 -1.16 -0.15
CA TYR A 50 3.99 -1.26 0.45
C TYR A 50 2.92 -0.69 -0.48
N ASN A 51 1.67 -1.11 -0.25
CA ASN A 51 0.51 -0.61 -0.99
C ASN A 51 -0.32 0.34 -0.13
N VAL A 52 -0.72 1.46 -0.73
CA VAL A 52 -1.58 2.47 -0.13
C VAL A 52 -2.84 2.60 -0.97
N LYS A 53 -3.99 2.59 -0.31
CA LYS A 53 -5.28 2.80 -0.96
C LYS A 53 -5.70 4.25 -0.78
N LEU A 54 -5.88 4.93 -1.89
CA LEU A 54 -6.38 6.30 -1.92
C LEU A 54 -7.89 6.29 -2.11
N PRO A 55 -8.62 7.14 -1.36
CA PRO A 55 -10.07 7.18 -1.48
C PRO A 55 -10.49 7.78 -2.83
N PRO A 56 -11.74 7.52 -3.28
CA PRO A 56 -12.26 8.12 -4.49
C PRO A 56 -12.33 9.66 -4.35
N ILE A 57 -12.09 10.34 -5.45
CA ILE A 57 -12.25 11.80 -5.53
C ILE A 57 -13.72 12.17 -5.41
N LYS A 58 -14.61 11.31 -5.94
CA LYS A 58 -16.08 11.47 -5.86
C LYS A 58 -16.65 10.30 -5.09
N GLU A 59 -17.64 10.56 -4.24
CA GLU A 59 -18.37 9.51 -3.55
C GLU A 59 -18.93 8.49 -4.55
N GLY A 60 -18.70 7.20 -4.29
CA GLY A 60 -19.06 6.12 -5.21
C GLY A 60 -18.20 5.98 -6.45
N GLY A 61 -17.13 6.78 -6.58
CA GLY A 61 -16.23 6.76 -7.72
C GLY A 61 -15.12 5.70 -7.61
N GLU A 62 -14.18 5.81 -8.55
CA GLU A 62 -13.01 4.92 -8.60
C GLU A 62 -12.06 5.19 -7.45
N PHE A 63 -11.44 4.15 -6.93
CA PHE A 63 -10.35 4.29 -5.98
C PHE A 63 -9.03 3.81 -6.60
N ALA A 64 -7.91 4.21 -6.01
CA ALA A 64 -6.59 3.82 -6.49
C ALA A 64 -5.81 3.08 -5.42
N ILE A 65 -5.04 2.08 -5.84
CA ILE A 65 -4.00 1.47 -5.01
C ILE A 65 -2.66 1.90 -5.58
N VAL A 66 -1.80 2.46 -4.72
CA VAL A 66 -0.50 2.99 -5.09
C VAL A 66 0.57 2.08 -4.51
N GLY A 67 1.33 1.42 -5.38
CA GLY A 67 2.54 0.71 -4.98
C GLY A 67 3.63 1.74 -4.71
N SER A 68 4.16 1.74 -3.50
CA SER A 68 5.08 2.77 -3.01
C SER A 68 6.33 2.16 -2.41
N THR A 69 7.36 2.97 -2.29
CA THR A 69 8.59 2.58 -1.61
C THR A 69 9.04 3.68 -0.66
N MET A 70 9.70 3.29 0.41
CA MET A 70 10.25 4.22 1.40
C MET A 70 11.69 3.85 1.70
N ASP A 71 12.57 4.86 1.68
CA ASP A 71 13.94 4.73 2.15
C ASP A 71 13.94 4.89 3.67
N CYS A 72 13.94 3.75 4.37
CA CYS A 72 13.90 3.72 5.83
C CYS A 72 15.25 4.06 6.46
N ALA A 73 16.35 3.76 5.77
CA ALA A 73 17.68 4.12 6.22
C ALA A 73 17.84 5.65 6.26
N GLY A 74 17.28 6.32 5.27
CA GLY A 74 17.26 7.75 5.20
C GLY A 74 18.61 8.39 4.90
N HIS A 75 18.57 9.66 4.61
CA HIS A 75 19.74 10.49 4.48
C HIS A 75 19.37 11.93 4.81
N SER A 76 20.34 12.76 5.17
CA SER A 76 20.12 14.15 5.56
C SER A 76 19.11 14.30 6.71
N GLY A 77 19.10 13.31 7.63
CA GLY A 77 18.22 13.32 8.81
C GLY A 77 16.76 12.99 8.53
N ARG A 78 16.44 12.53 7.33
CA ARG A 78 15.06 12.27 6.92
C ARG A 78 14.92 10.95 6.19
N ARG A 79 13.72 10.39 6.28
CA ARG A 79 13.27 9.31 5.39
C ARG A 79 12.68 9.92 4.13
N TRP A 80 12.68 9.15 3.05
CA TRP A 80 12.19 9.57 1.74
C TRP A 80 11.26 8.51 1.19
N HIS A 81 10.26 8.92 0.43
CA HIS A 81 9.31 8.00 -0.18
C HIS A 81 8.99 8.41 -1.62
N LYS A 82 8.51 7.46 -2.40
CA LYS A 82 8.00 7.73 -3.74
C LYS A 82 6.95 6.70 -4.15
N ALA A 83 6.02 7.13 -4.99
CA ALA A 83 5.08 6.24 -5.64
C ALA A 83 5.76 5.56 -6.83
N LEU A 84 5.54 4.26 -6.99
CA LEU A 84 6.10 3.46 -8.09
C LEU A 84 5.08 3.20 -9.18
N GLU A 85 3.87 2.83 -8.80
CA GLU A 85 2.82 2.43 -9.72
C GLU A 85 1.45 2.75 -9.18
N PHE A 86 0.49 2.91 -10.08
CA PHE A 86 -0.90 3.22 -9.76
C PHE A 86 -1.81 2.20 -10.43
N THR A 87 -2.79 1.70 -9.68
CA THR A 87 -3.84 0.86 -10.23
C THR A 87 -5.18 1.42 -9.77
N THR A 88 -6.08 1.67 -10.71
CA THR A 88 -7.42 2.15 -10.39
C THR A 88 -8.44 1.02 -10.48
N TYR A 89 -9.46 1.12 -9.64
CA TYR A 89 -10.51 0.12 -9.49
C TYR A 89 -11.86 0.79 -9.43
N ARG A 90 -12.87 0.11 -9.96
CA ARG A 90 -14.27 0.46 -9.69
C ARG A 90 -14.61 0.10 -8.25
N GLN A 91 -15.72 0.65 -7.75
CA GLN A 91 -16.19 0.36 -6.39
C GLN A 91 -16.43 -1.13 -6.13
N ASP A 92 -16.78 -1.87 -7.18
CA ASP A 92 -16.99 -3.33 -7.09
C ASP A 92 -15.70 -4.15 -7.15
N GLY A 93 -14.54 -3.49 -7.22
CA GLY A 93 -13.23 -4.15 -7.21
C GLY A 93 -12.68 -4.52 -8.58
N ILE A 94 -13.36 -4.18 -9.67
CA ILE A 94 -12.87 -4.47 -11.02
C ILE A 94 -11.76 -3.47 -11.36
N GLN A 95 -10.60 -4.00 -11.75
CA GLN A 95 -9.46 -3.19 -12.17
C GLN A 95 -9.77 -2.46 -13.48
N LEU A 96 -9.53 -1.16 -13.51
CA LEU A 96 -9.79 -0.33 -14.68
C LEU A 96 -8.51 0.00 -15.45
N ASP A 97 -7.47 0.43 -14.74
CA ASP A 97 -6.23 0.86 -15.39
C ASP A 97 -5.04 0.61 -14.47
N HIS A 98 -3.86 0.57 -15.05
CA HIS A 98 -2.59 0.41 -14.34
C HIS A 98 -1.50 1.14 -15.11
N TRP A 99 -0.68 1.94 -14.40
CA TRP A 99 0.47 2.60 -15.02
C TRP A 99 1.59 2.78 -14.00
N TYR A 100 2.81 2.87 -14.50
CA TYR A 100 3.98 3.18 -13.69
C TYR A 100 4.15 4.68 -13.56
N ASN A 101 4.65 5.12 -12.41
CA ASN A 101 4.90 6.54 -12.19
C ASN A 101 6.07 6.99 -13.09
N PRO A 102 5.85 7.95 -14.02
CA PRO A 102 6.93 8.43 -14.88
C PRO A 102 7.95 9.30 -14.15
N LYS A 103 7.59 9.80 -12.97
CA LYS A 103 8.50 10.64 -12.16
C LYS A 103 9.24 9.76 -11.17
N ASP A 104 10.55 9.66 -11.31
CA ASP A 104 11.41 8.91 -10.40
C ASP A 104 12.04 9.87 -9.38
N GLU A 105 11.20 10.53 -8.58
CA GLU A 105 11.62 11.52 -7.60
C GLU A 105 11.25 11.10 -6.19
N TRP A 106 12.24 11.07 -5.31
CA TRP A 106 12.02 10.87 -3.89
C TRP A 106 11.47 12.15 -3.26
N GLN A 107 10.45 11.97 -2.41
CA GLN A 107 9.85 13.06 -1.64
C GLN A 107 10.23 12.90 -0.17
N PRO A 108 10.54 13.96 0.55
CA PRO A 108 10.87 13.86 1.97
C PRO A 108 9.63 13.51 2.79
N VAL A 109 9.84 12.73 3.86
CA VAL A 109 8.81 12.40 4.83
C VAL A 109 8.83 13.46 5.93
N TYR A 110 7.79 14.29 6.00
CA TYR A 110 7.69 15.34 7.00
C TYR A 110 6.89 14.89 8.22
N PRO A 111 7.30 15.29 9.44
CA PRO A 111 6.48 15.06 10.63
C PRO A 111 5.05 15.59 10.47
N GLY A 112 4.07 14.83 10.95
CA GLY A 112 2.67 15.20 10.85
C GLY A 112 1.99 14.85 9.52
N SER A 113 2.73 14.32 8.55
CA SER A 113 2.16 13.89 7.26
C SER A 113 1.66 12.45 7.31
N THR A 114 0.83 12.08 6.35
CA THR A 114 0.40 10.68 6.17
C THR A 114 1.61 9.77 5.92
N ALA A 115 2.58 10.22 5.12
CA ALA A 115 3.82 9.47 4.88
C ALA A 115 4.59 9.21 6.18
N TYR A 116 4.58 10.13 7.11
CA TYR A 116 5.22 9.96 8.42
C TYR A 116 4.53 8.86 9.21
N THR A 117 3.19 8.85 9.25
CA THR A 117 2.42 7.78 9.91
C THR A 117 2.70 6.43 9.25
N ILE A 118 2.74 6.37 7.91
CA ILE A 118 3.09 5.16 7.18
C ILE A 118 4.47 4.67 7.58
N SER A 119 5.45 5.57 7.75
CA SER A 119 6.81 5.19 8.10
C SER A 119 6.90 4.45 9.44
N ASP A 120 6.01 4.76 10.38
CA ASP A 120 5.97 4.06 11.67
C ASP A 120 5.58 2.58 11.53
N PHE A 121 4.85 2.23 10.47
CA PHE A 121 4.45 0.84 10.20
C PHE A 121 5.43 0.12 9.29
N VAL A 122 5.93 0.80 8.26
CA VAL A 122 6.73 0.14 7.21
C VAL A 122 8.22 0.12 7.52
N CYS A 123 8.71 1.04 8.34
CA CYS A 123 10.11 1.11 8.71
C CYS A 123 10.35 0.54 10.10
N PRO A 124 11.47 -0.18 10.32
CA PRO A 124 11.83 -0.61 11.66
C PRO A 124 12.13 0.59 12.55
N ARG A 125 11.85 0.46 13.85
CA ARG A 125 12.21 1.48 14.81
C ARG A 125 13.73 1.66 14.83
N ARG A 126 14.17 2.92 14.86
CA ARG A 126 15.59 3.20 15.04
C ARG A 126 15.99 2.81 16.46
N VAL A 127 16.93 1.88 16.54
CA VAL A 127 17.58 1.56 17.80
C VAL A 127 18.68 2.60 18.01
N LYS A 128 18.56 3.32 19.10
CA LYS A 128 19.61 4.27 19.49
C LYS A 128 20.81 3.51 20.10
#